data_1897e7019b8c2b9b6d1447a2e3ee33c1
#
_entry.id   1897e7019b8c2b9b6d1447a2e3ee33c1
#
_cell.length_a   1.000
_cell.length_b   1.000
_cell.length_c   1.000
_cell.angle_alpha   90.00
_cell.angle_beta   90.00
_cell.angle_gamma   90.00
#
_symmetry.space_group_name_H-M   'P 1'
#
loop_
_entity.id
_entity.type
_entity.pdbx_description
1 polymer ?
#
loop_
_entity_poly.entity_id
_entity_poly.type
_entity_poly.pdbx_seq_one_letter_code
_entity_poly.pdbx_strand_id
1 'polypeptide(L)'
;MSTLVDNLSKPKLKFRRAYRPTTALAQSITFRDGLMEVYLTDGRIVSVPILWFPLLHEATIEQQTHYEIGGGGVSIHWPEIDEDISVAGLLSGADLQSA
;
A
#
# COMPACT_ATOMS: atom_id res chain seq x y z
N MET A 1 -6.18 42.32 7.96
CA MET A 1 -5.46 41.71 7.87
C MET A 1 -5.04 41.24 7.73
N SER A 2 -5.40 41.45 7.62
CA SER A 2 -4.69 40.67 7.39
C SER A 2 -4.21 40.26 7.34
N THR A 3 -4.51 40.37 7.34
CA THR A 3 -3.77 39.73 7.18
C THR A 3 -3.47 39.07 7.29
N LEU A 4 -4.08 39.10 7.32
CA LEU A 4 -3.54 38.34 7.23
C LEU A 4 -3.34 37.98 6.66
N VAL A 5 -3.90 38.49 6.50
CA VAL A 5 -3.29 37.99 5.76
C VAL A 5 -2.60 37.96 5.38
N ASP A 6 -2.61 38.07 5.29
CA ASP A 6 -1.64 37.78 4.75
C ASP A 6 -1.08 37.35 4.67
N ASN A 7 -1.19 37.17 4.67
CA ASN A 7 -0.45 36.49 4.50
C ASN A 7 -0.46 35.96 4.09
N LEU A 8 -1.10 36.03 3.98
CA LEU A 8 -0.95 35.38 3.32
C LEU A 8 -0.43 35.29 2.46
N SER A 9 -0.16 35.28 2.12
CA SER A 9 0.49 35.07 1.31
C SER A 9 1.46 34.86 1.22
N LYS A 10 2.04 34.30 1.33
CA LYS A 10 2.88 33.86 1.22
C LYS A 10 3.51 33.13 1.01
N PRO A 11 3.80 32.66 1.03
CA PRO A 11 4.51 31.87 0.69
C PRO A 11 4.18 30.77 0.31
N LYS A 12 4.14 30.61 -0.14
CA LYS A 12 3.72 29.84 -0.52
C LYS A 12 3.90 28.76 -0.67
N LEU A 13 4.05 28.76 -0.68
CA LEU A 13 3.93 27.90 -0.39
C LEU A 13 4.46 26.67 -0.84
N LYS A 14 5.37 26.18 -0.21
CA LYS A 14 5.87 24.87 -0.31
C LYS A 14 4.86 23.83 -0.04
N PHE A 15 3.87 24.18 0.75
CA PHE A 15 2.83 23.22 1.12
C PHE A 15 2.04 22.76 -0.07
N ARG A 16 1.96 23.56 -1.10
CA ARG A 16 1.23 23.15 -2.27
C ARG A 16 1.87 21.97 -2.95
N ARG A 17 3.11 21.67 -2.63
CA ARG A 17 3.82 20.55 -3.22
C ARG A 17 3.82 19.32 -2.36
N ALA A 18 3.21 19.40 -1.17
CA ALA A 18 3.17 18.25 -0.29
C ALA A 18 2.35 17.11 -0.88
N TYR A 19 1.33 17.43 -1.67
CA TYR A 19 0.54 16.41 -2.32
C TYR A 19 0.79 16.42 -3.81
N ARG A 20 1.32 15.32 -4.30
CA ARG A 20 1.53 15.11 -5.74
C ARG A 20 1.06 13.71 -6.06
N PRO A 21 0.03 13.58 -6.89
CA PRO A 21 -0.44 12.25 -7.29
C PRO A 21 0.68 11.50 -7.99
N THR A 22 0.84 10.24 -7.62
CA THR A 22 1.85 9.39 -8.22
C THR A 22 1.40 7.94 -8.06
N THR A 23 2.16 7.02 -8.63
CA THR A 23 1.89 5.61 -8.50
C THR A 23 2.11 5.18 -7.05
N ALA A 24 1.16 4.44 -6.49
CA ALA A 24 1.31 3.92 -5.15
C ALA A 24 2.39 2.84 -5.13
N LEU A 25 3.30 2.93 -4.17
CA LEU A 25 4.43 2.02 -4.06
C LEU A 25 4.45 1.39 -2.68
N ALA A 26 4.64 0.08 -2.62
CA ALA A 26 4.76 -0.64 -1.36
C ALA A 26 6.14 -0.45 -0.77
N GLN A 27 6.19 -0.33 0.54
CA GLN A 27 7.44 -0.24 1.28
C GLN A 27 7.67 -1.48 2.12
N SER A 28 6.63 -1.96 2.81
CA SER A 28 6.74 -3.14 3.65
C SER A 28 5.36 -3.72 3.88
N ILE A 29 5.31 -4.93 4.44
CA ILE A 29 4.08 -5.65 4.67
C ILE A 29 4.12 -6.29 6.04
N THR A 30 3.00 -6.24 6.75
CA THR A 30 2.83 -6.98 7.99
C THR A 30 1.51 -7.75 7.92
N PHE A 31 1.42 -8.78 8.73
CA PHE A 31 0.22 -9.60 8.82
C PHE A 31 -0.23 -9.65 10.28
N ARG A 32 -1.51 -9.38 10.51
CA ARG A 32 -2.05 -9.53 11.85
C ARG A 32 -3.57 -9.58 11.80
N ASP A 33 -4.15 -10.36 12.69
CA ASP A 33 -5.60 -10.41 12.87
C ASP A 33 -6.35 -10.73 11.58
N GLY A 34 -5.76 -11.58 10.74
CA GLY A 34 -6.39 -11.96 9.48
C GLY A 34 -6.29 -10.91 8.40
N LEU A 35 -5.48 -9.88 8.60
CA LEU A 35 -5.30 -8.80 7.63
C LEU A 35 -3.87 -8.79 7.12
N MET A 36 -3.73 -8.43 5.85
CA MET A 36 -2.44 -8.09 5.28
C MET A 36 -2.38 -6.56 5.21
N GLU A 37 -1.39 -5.99 5.85
CA GLU A 37 -1.23 -4.54 5.89
C GLU A 37 -0.04 -4.14 5.03
N VAL A 38 -0.31 -3.42 3.97
CA VAL A 38 0.72 -2.97 3.03
C VAL A 38 1.01 -1.51 3.32
N TYR A 39 2.24 -1.24 3.73
CA TYR A 39 2.68 0.12 4.05
C TYR A 39 3.21 0.75 2.77
N LEU A 40 2.62 1.88 2.39
CA LEU A 40 3.00 2.58 1.18
C LEU A 40 4.02 3.67 1.48
N THR A 41 4.80 4.00 0.47
CA THR A 41 5.87 5.00 0.64
C THR A 41 5.33 6.40 0.93
N ASP A 42 4.05 6.65 0.65
CA ASP A 42 3.46 7.97 0.91
C ASP A 42 2.80 8.07 2.28
N GLY A 43 2.97 7.06 3.13
CA GLY A 43 2.44 7.11 4.49
C GLY A 43 1.11 6.41 4.69
N ARG A 44 0.45 5.98 3.62
CA ARG A 44 -0.80 5.25 3.75
C ARG A 44 -0.54 3.79 4.10
N ILE A 45 -1.55 3.18 4.71
CA ILE A 45 -1.54 1.75 5.00
C ILE A 45 -2.79 1.16 4.37
N VAL A 46 -2.62 0.15 3.53
CA VAL A 46 -3.73 -0.53 2.89
C VAL A 46 -3.90 -1.87 3.59
N SER A 47 -5.04 -2.07 4.24
CA SER A 47 -5.32 -3.31 4.95
C SER A 47 -6.35 -4.09 4.17
N VAL A 48 -6.04 -5.33 3.84
CA VAL A 48 -6.96 -6.20 3.11
C VAL A 48 -7.07 -7.54 3.81
N PRO A 49 -8.22 -8.20 3.73
CA PRO A 49 -8.36 -9.54 4.31
C PRO A 49 -7.41 -10.52 3.62
N ILE A 50 -6.68 -11.29 4.42
CA ILE A 50 -5.76 -12.27 3.85
C ILE A 50 -6.52 -13.34 3.07
N LEU A 51 -7.80 -13.52 3.39
CA LEU A 51 -8.65 -14.48 2.67
C LEU A 51 -8.83 -14.15 1.19
N TRP A 52 -8.54 -12.92 0.78
CA TRP A 52 -8.54 -12.58 -0.64
C TRP A 52 -7.49 -13.38 -1.41
N PHE A 53 -6.48 -13.89 -0.71
CA PHE A 53 -5.35 -14.58 -1.32
C PHE A 53 -5.18 -15.94 -0.66
N PRO A 54 -5.87 -16.97 -1.18
CA PRO A 54 -5.86 -18.28 -0.51
C PRO A 54 -4.47 -18.86 -0.32
N LEU A 55 -3.56 -18.65 -1.26
CA LEU A 55 -2.20 -19.16 -1.10
C LEU A 55 -1.51 -18.53 0.10
N LEU A 56 -1.72 -17.24 0.33
CA LEU A 56 -1.17 -16.57 1.49
C LEU A 56 -1.88 -17.00 2.76
N HIS A 57 -3.19 -17.16 2.69
CA HIS A 57 -3.98 -17.55 3.86
C HIS A 57 -3.53 -18.90 4.41
N GLU A 58 -3.16 -19.82 3.52
CA GLU A 58 -2.74 -21.16 3.91
C GLU A 58 -1.25 -21.29 4.15
N ALA A 59 -0.49 -20.22 3.90
CA ALA A 59 0.95 -20.25 4.07
C ALA A 59 1.34 -20.18 5.54
N THR A 60 2.53 -20.67 5.84
CA THR A 60 3.09 -20.52 7.19
C THR A 60 3.47 -19.07 7.43
N ILE A 61 3.65 -18.71 8.71
CA ILE A 61 4.09 -17.37 9.05
C ILE A 61 5.42 -17.06 8.37
N GLU A 62 6.32 -18.04 8.34
CA GLU A 62 7.61 -17.86 7.68
C GLU A 62 7.45 -17.54 6.21
N GLN A 63 6.57 -18.27 5.53
CA GLN A 63 6.32 -18.03 4.11
C GLN A 63 5.68 -16.66 3.88
N GLN A 64 4.75 -16.26 4.75
CA GLN A 64 4.09 -14.97 4.63
C GLN A 64 5.07 -13.81 4.75
N THR A 65 6.06 -13.95 5.62
CA THR A 65 7.04 -12.88 5.82
C THR A 65 8.18 -12.90 4.82
N HIS A 66 8.24 -13.93 3.98
CA HIS A 66 9.30 -14.10 3.00
C HIS A 66 8.86 -13.53 1.65
N TYR A 67 8.67 -12.25 1.60
CA TYR A 67 8.20 -11.57 0.40
C TYR A 67 9.30 -10.71 -0.20
N GLU A 68 9.14 -10.40 -1.48
CA GLU A 68 10.04 -9.52 -2.20
C GLU A 68 9.23 -8.40 -2.82
N ILE A 69 9.73 -7.18 -2.72
CA ILE A 69 9.09 -6.04 -3.34
C ILE A 69 9.74 -5.81 -4.68
N GLY A 70 8.93 -5.84 -5.73
CA GLY A 70 9.41 -5.71 -7.09
C GLY A 70 9.06 -4.38 -7.72
N GLY A 71 9.80 -4.04 -8.78
CA GLY A 71 9.49 -2.85 -9.55
C GLY A 71 9.55 -1.57 -8.76
N GLY A 72 10.38 -1.51 -7.71
CA GLY A 72 10.45 -0.32 -6.89
C GLY A 72 9.24 -0.11 -6.00
N GLY A 73 8.39 -1.12 -5.85
CA GLY A 73 7.23 -1.03 -4.98
C GLY A 73 5.89 -1.23 -5.68
N VAL A 74 5.90 -1.50 -6.99
CA VAL A 74 4.62 -1.68 -7.71
C VAL A 74 4.04 -3.07 -7.51
N SER A 75 4.84 -4.04 -7.07
CA SER A 75 4.36 -5.40 -6.90
C SER A 75 5.02 -6.05 -5.70
N ILE A 76 4.39 -7.11 -5.21
CA ILE A 76 4.89 -7.91 -4.10
C ILE A 76 4.84 -9.36 -4.54
N HIS A 77 5.93 -10.08 -4.33
CA HIS A 77 6.06 -11.46 -4.77
C HIS A 77 6.46 -12.35 -3.60
N TRP A 78 5.82 -13.50 -3.49
CA TRP A 78 6.15 -14.55 -2.52
C TRP A 78 6.69 -15.74 -3.28
N PRO A 79 8.02 -15.89 -3.36
CA PRO A 79 8.61 -16.94 -4.20
C PRO A 79 8.28 -18.37 -3.75
N GLU A 80 8.11 -18.59 -2.46
CA GLU A 80 7.89 -19.95 -1.98
C GLU A 80 6.51 -20.49 -2.29
N ILE A 81 5.54 -19.62 -2.50
CA ILE A 81 4.17 -20.02 -2.77
C ILE A 81 3.68 -19.50 -4.12
N ASP A 82 4.59 -18.89 -4.88
CA ASP A 82 4.31 -18.39 -6.23
C ASP A 82 3.11 -17.48 -6.28
N GLU A 83 3.06 -16.51 -5.36
CA GLU A 83 2.01 -15.52 -5.33
C GLU A 83 2.56 -14.15 -5.71
N ASP A 84 1.81 -13.45 -6.56
CA ASP A 84 2.16 -12.10 -7.01
C ASP A 84 0.97 -11.20 -6.82
N ILE A 85 1.22 -10.02 -6.25
CA ILE A 85 0.15 -9.06 -6.02
C ILE A 85 0.62 -7.70 -6.51
N SER A 86 -0.20 -7.04 -7.34
CA SER A 86 0.10 -5.68 -7.73
C SER A 86 -0.52 -4.71 -6.73
N VAL A 87 0.22 -3.66 -6.39
CA VAL A 87 -0.28 -2.65 -5.47
C VAL A 87 -1.48 -1.94 -6.08
N ALA A 88 -1.43 -1.65 -7.38
CA ALA A 88 -2.58 -1.04 -8.06
C ALA A 88 -3.80 -1.93 -7.96
N GLY A 89 -3.63 -3.25 -8.07
CA GLY A 89 -4.73 -4.18 -7.91
C GLY A 89 -5.34 -4.16 -6.53
N LEU A 90 -4.51 -4.05 -5.50
CA LEU A 90 -5.01 -3.96 -4.12
C LEU A 90 -5.90 -2.73 -3.93
N LEU A 91 -5.55 -1.64 -4.57
CA LEU A 91 -6.30 -0.39 -4.42
C LEU A 91 -7.59 -0.39 -5.22
N SER A 92 -7.72 -1.31 -6.18
CA SER A 92 -8.91 -1.37 -7.02
C SER A 92 -10.07 -2.12 -6.38
N GLY A 93 -9.80 -2.92 -5.36
CA GLY A 93 -10.82 -3.71 -4.73
C GLY A 93 -10.91 -5.12 -5.30
N ALA A 94 -11.92 -5.87 -4.89
CA ALA A 94 -12.04 -7.26 -5.25
C ALA A 94 -13.50 -7.63 -5.50
N ASP A 95 -13.70 -8.57 -6.42
CA ASP A 95 -15.00 -9.19 -6.64
C ASP A 95 -14.99 -10.52 -5.92
N LEU A 96 -15.63 -10.56 -4.77
CA LEU A 96 -15.67 -11.78 -3.96
C LEU A 96 -16.79 -12.72 -4.32
N GLN A 97 -17.67 -12.32 -5.22
CA GLN A 97 -18.81 -13.17 -5.59
C GLN A 97 -18.41 -14.26 -6.55
N SER A 98 -17.37 -14.06 -7.31
CA SER A 98 -16.93 -15.05 -8.29
C SER A 98 -16.00 -16.08 -7.69
N ALA A 99 -15.74 -16.00 -6.42
CA ALA A 99 -14.82 -16.93 -5.76
C ALA A 99 -15.39 -18.35 -5.67
#